data_b42675f040f033498fb320c69c6ee3cd
#
_entry.id   b42675f040f033498fb320c69c6ee3cd
#
_cell.length_a   1.000
_cell.length_b   1.000
_cell.length_c   1.000
_cell.angle_alpha   90.00
_cell.angle_beta   90.00
_cell.angle_gamma   90.00
#
_symmetry.space_group_name_H-M   'P 1'
#
loop_
_entity.id
_entity.type
_entity.pdbx_description
1 polymer ?
#
loop_
_entity_poly.entity_id
_entity_poly.type
_entity_poly.pdbx_seq_one_letter_code
_entity_poly.pdbx_strand_id
1 'polypeptide(L)'
;VLQEADGVRPRRREPAINAPWIVTGLILVLLAAHGARVWTGTTLDPLAVSSQDFAHGGYAQFVTYQFAHGSWAHVLMNSAFVLAFGAPVARYFGTGARGSLTFLLFFLVCGVLAAASYGIYVDLEARVMARPPPPWALVGASGAASGLMGAAARLMQGHGRVGQLGGRTVVVMTLAWILINLVLGLSGLTPGAGAVPVAWQAHILGFFAGLLLISPFAILAGATRRHQPLP
;
A
#
# COMPACT_ATOMS: atom_id res chain seq x y z
N VAL A 1 20.90 -57.36 9.54
CA VAL A 1 20.43 -56.05 10.01
C VAL A 1 20.61 -55.10 8.81
N LEU A 2 19.55 -54.90 8.03
CA LEU A 2 19.53 -53.96 6.92
C LEU A 2 19.10 -52.58 7.47
N GLN A 3 20.00 -51.60 7.40
CA GLN A 3 19.70 -50.20 7.70
C GLN A 3 18.76 -49.68 6.59
N GLU A 4 17.54 -49.31 6.97
CA GLU A 4 16.64 -48.54 6.16
C GLU A 4 17.29 -47.19 5.79
N ALA A 5 17.50 -46.97 4.52
CA ALA A 5 17.96 -45.67 4.01
C ALA A 5 16.87 -44.62 4.26
N ASP A 6 17.19 -43.64 5.10
CA ASP A 6 16.38 -42.46 5.33
C ASP A 6 16.00 -41.82 3.99
N GLY A 7 14.75 -41.95 3.61
CA GLY A 7 14.18 -41.36 2.42
C GLY A 7 14.16 -39.85 2.51
N VAL A 8 15.21 -39.20 2.00
CA VAL A 8 15.24 -37.76 1.79
C VAL A 8 14.07 -37.38 0.88
N ARG A 9 12.99 -36.88 1.47
CA ARG A 9 11.86 -36.36 0.70
C ARG A 9 12.36 -35.23 -0.21
N PRO A 10 12.11 -35.28 -1.52
CA PRO A 10 12.54 -34.22 -2.42
C PRO A 10 11.95 -32.89 -1.96
N ARG A 11 12.81 -31.89 -1.72
CA ARG A 11 12.37 -30.52 -1.42
C ARG A 11 11.46 -30.07 -2.58
N ARG A 12 10.18 -29.86 -2.32
CA ARG A 12 9.27 -29.24 -3.28
C ARG A 12 9.88 -27.89 -3.64
N ARG A 13 10.17 -27.69 -4.93
CA ARG A 13 10.59 -26.38 -5.43
C ARG A 13 9.45 -25.40 -5.15
N GLU A 14 9.69 -24.41 -4.34
CA GLU A 14 8.73 -23.32 -4.15
C GLU A 14 8.63 -22.54 -5.47
N PRO A 15 7.42 -22.14 -5.90
CA PRO A 15 7.26 -21.32 -7.09
C PRO A 15 8.00 -19.99 -6.91
N ALA A 16 8.61 -19.49 -7.99
CA ALA A 16 9.36 -18.23 -7.98
C ALA A 16 8.52 -17.02 -7.51
N ILE A 17 7.21 -17.10 -7.70
CA ILE A 17 6.24 -16.12 -7.18
C ILE A 17 5.23 -16.90 -6.32
N ASN A 18 5.44 -16.85 -5.01
CA ASN A 18 4.53 -17.44 -4.03
C ASN A 18 3.68 -16.31 -3.39
N ALA A 19 2.86 -15.62 -4.21
CA ALA A 19 1.98 -14.57 -3.73
C ALA A 19 0.56 -15.12 -3.50
N PRO A 20 -0.15 -14.68 -2.44
CA PRO A 20 -1.56 -14.98 -2.27
C PRO A 20 -2.39 -14.52 -3.48
N TRP A 21 -3.39 -15.31 -3.87
CA TRP A 21 -4.22 -15.04 -5.05
C TRP A 21 -4.86 -13.63 -5.03
N ILE A 22 -5.19 -13.11 -3.85
CA ILE A 22 -5.80 -11.79 -3.69
C ILE A 22 -4.82 -10.67 -4.06
N VAL A 23 -3.53 -10.85 -3.79
CA VAL A 23 -2.47 -9.89 -4.16
C VAL A 23 -2.27 -9.89 -5.67
N THR A 24 -2.16 -11.08 -6.29
CA THR A 24 -2.06 -11.20 -7.75
C THR A 24 -3.32 -10.69 -8.45
N GLY A 25 -4.49 -10.97 -7.90
CA GLY A 25 -5.76 -10.45 -8.39
C GLY A 25 -5.82 -8.92 -8.35
N LEU A 26 -5.40 -8.30 -7.24
CA LEU A 26 -5.32 -6.84 -7.13
C LEU A 26 -4.35 -6.25 -8.17
N ILE A 27 -3.17 -6.85 -8.35
CA ILE A 27 -2.19 -6.40 -9.35
C ILE A 27 -2.80 -6.49 -10.76
N LEU A 28 -3.48 -7.57 -11.09
CA LEU A 28 -4.16 -7.72 -12.39
C LEU A 28 -5.24 -6.65 -12.59
N VAL A 29 -5.99 -6.30 -11.55
CA VAL A 29 -6.98 -5.21 -11.61
C VAL A 29 -6.30 -3.87 -11.87
N LEU A 30 -5.18 -3.56 -11.21
CA LEU A 30 -4.42 -2.31 -11.43
C LEU A 30 -3.91 -2.23 -12.88
N LEU A 31 -3.32 -3.31 -13.39
CA LEU A 31 -2.82 -3.39 -14.77
C LEU A 31 -3.96 -3.31 -15.80
N ALA A 32 -5.06 -4.01 -15.56
CA ALA A 32 -6.23 -3.99 -16.44
C ALA A 32 -6.90 -2.61 -16.48
N ALA A 33 -7.04 -1.94 -15.34
CA ALA A 33 -7.58 -0.59 -15.25
C ALA A 33 -6.71 0.41 -16.04
N HIS A 34 -5.38 0.33 -15.89
CA HIS A 34 -4.47 1.16 -16.67
C HIS A 34 -4.54 0.85 -18.17
N GLY A 35 -4.54 -0.43 -18.54
CA GLY A 35 -4.65 -0.87 -19.94
C GLY A 35 -5.97 -0.40 -20.58
N ALA A 36 -7.10 -0.56 -19.89
CA ALA A 36 -8.40 -0.10 -20.36
C ALA A 36 -8.41 1.41 -20.57
N ARG A 37 -7.86 2.19 -19.62
CA ARG A 37 -7.74 3.64 -19.75
C ARG A 37 -6.92 4.05 -20.98
N VAL A 38 -5.76 3.40 -21.20
CA VAL A 38 -4.91 3.67 -22.37
C VAL A 38 -5.64 3.31 -23.67
N TRP A 39 -6.32 2.16 -23.70
CA TRP A 39 -7.09 1.69 -24.84
C TRP A 39 -8.23 2.66 -25.22
N THR A 40 -8.98 3.14 -24.21
CA THR A 40 -10.15 4.03 -24.44
C THR A 40 -9.77 5.50 -24.63
N GLY A 41 -8.49 5.87 -24.38
CA GLY A 41 -8.07 7.27 -24.38
C GLY A 41 -8.66 8.11 -23.23
N THR A 42 -9.21 7.47 -22.20
CA THR A 42 -9.82 8.16 -21.05
C THR A 42 -8.76 8.96 -20.29
N THR A 43 -9.07 10.24 -19.98
CA THR A 43 -8.21 11.10 -19.17
C THR A 43 -8.15 10.63 -17.72
N LEU A 44 -7.23 11.18 -16.92
CA LEU A 44 -7.10 10.84 -15.49
C LEU A 44 -8.09 11.59 -14.61
N ASP A 45 -8.55 12.77 -15.06
CA ASP A 45 -9.31 13.72 -14.26
C ASP A 45 -10.56 13.13 -13.59
N PRO A 46 -11.42 12.33 -14.25
CA PRO A 46 -12.61 11.78 -13.62
C PRO A 46 -12.31 10.72 -12.56
N LEU A 47 -11.09 10.16 -12.54
CA LEU A 47 -10.66 9.12 -11.60
C LEU A 47 -9.76 9.67 -10.49
N ALA A 48 -9.07 10.79 -10.74
CA ALA A 48 -8.20 11.43 -9.77
C ALA A 48 -8.99 11.95 -8.57
N VAL A 49 -8.38 11.94 -7.39
CA VAL A 49 -8.88 12.71 -6.24
C VAL A 49 -8.20 14.06 -6.22
N SER A 50 -8.95 15.13 -6.06
CA SER A 50 -8.49 16.50 -6.18
C SER A 50 -8.86 17.35 -4.96
N SER A 51 -8.31 18.57 -4.92
CA SER A 51 -8.69 19.59 -3.93
C SER A 51 -10.18 19.93 -3.98
N GLN A 52 -10.83 19.85 -5.16
CA GLN A 52 -12.26 20.08 -5.30
C GLN A 52 -13.07 18.95 -4.67
N ASP A 53 -12.68 17.68 -4.90
CA ASP A 53 -13.33 16.53 -4.28
C ASP A 53 -13.19 16.58 -2.75
N PHE A 54 -12.02 16.99 -2.27
CA PHE A 54 -11.77 17.17 -0.84
C PHE A 54 -12.67 18.24 -0.23
N ALA A 55 -12.87 19.38 -0.91
CA ALA A 55 -13.66 20.50 -0.43
C ALA A 55 -15.19 20.27 -0.54
N HIS A 56 -15.65 19.54 -1.57
CA HIS A 56 -17.06 19.42 -1.91
C HIS A 56 -17.64 18.00 -1.75
N GLY A 57 -16.85 17.05 -1.22
CA GLY A 57 -17.34 15.70 -0.90
C GLY A 57 -17.40 14.72 -2.07
N GLY A 58 -16.44 14.78 -3.00
CA GLY A 58 -16.25 13.79 -4.05
C GLY A 58 -15.75 12.45 -3.52
N TYR A 59 -16.56 11.74 -2.73
CA TYR A 59 -16.11 10.56 -1.97
C TYR A 59 -15.66 9.38 -2.86
N ALA A 60 -16.24 9.21 -4.05
CA ALA A 60 -15.87 8.14 -4.97
C ALA A 60 -14.41 8.27 -5.42
N GLN A 61 -13.93 9.49 -5.63
CA GLN A 61 -12.59 9.76 -6.10
C GLN A 61 -11.51 9.32 -5.09
N PHE A 62 -11.81 9.32 -3.80
CA PHE A 62 -10.90 8.76 -2.77
C PHE A 62 -10.65 7.25 -2.93
N VAL A 63 -11.50 6.56 -3.67
CA VAL A 63 -11.33 5.14 -4.00
C VAL A 63 -10.77 4.98 -5.42
N THR A 64 -11.37 5.65 -6.42
CA THR A 64 -11.03 5.45 -7.84
C THR A 64 -9.61 5.88 -8.19
N TYR A 65 -9.07 6.91 -7.54
CA TYR A 65 -7.72 7.41 -7.79
C TYR A 65 -6.65 6.34 -7.62
N GLN A 66 -6.89 5.35 -6.73
CA GLN A 66 -5.95 4.26 -6.44
C GLN A 66 -5.78 3.31 -7.65
N PHE A 67 -6.74 3.30 -8.56
CA PHE A 67 -6.73 2.48 -9.78
C PHE A 67 -6.30 3.26 -11.02
N ALA A 68 -6.16 4.59 -10.92
CA ALA A 68 -5.71 5.46 -12.00
C ALA A 68 -4.20 5.63 -11.96
N HIS A 69 -3.51 5.46 -13.09
CA HIS A 69 -2.05 5.58 -13.17
C HIS A 69 -1.63 6.40 -14.40
N GLY A 70 -0.66 7.30 -14.23
CA GLY A 70 -0.19 8.18 -15.29
C GLY A 70 0.59 7.47 -16.40
N SER A 71 1.29 6.37 -16.08
CA SER A 71 2.14 5.63 -17.01
C SER A 71 2.24 4.15 -16.68
N TRP A 72 2.72 3.34 -17.63
CA TRP A 72 3.04 1.94 -17.40
C TRP A 72 4.12 1.76 -16.33
N ALA A 73 5.15 2.59 -16.31
CA ALA A 73 6.17 2.54 -15.27
C ALA A 73 5.58 2.78 -13.89
N HIS A 74 4.62 3.72 -13.76
CA HIS A 74 3.94 4.01 -12.51
C HIS A 74 3.11 2.83 -12.00
N VAL A 75 2.28 2.21 -12.84
CA VAL A 75 1.48 1.04 -12.41
C VAL A 75 2.33 -0.19 -12.12
N LEU A 76 3.41 -0.42 -12.88
CA LEU A 76 4.32 -1.54 -12.63
C LEU A 76 5.08 -1.38 -11.32
N MET A 77 5.55 -0.16 -11.00
CA MET A 77 6.21 0.12 -9.73
C MET A 77 5.24 -0.08 -8.55
N ASN A 78 4.02 0.43 -8.63
CA ASN A 78 2.99 0.19 -7.61
C ASN A 78 2.68 -1.30 -7.46
N SER A 79 2.58 -2.04 -8.57
CA SER A 79 2.37 -3.50 -8.56
C SER A 79 3.51 -4.24 -7.88
N ALA A 80 4.76 -3.84 -8.10
CA ALA A 80 5.92 -4.41 -7.41
C ALA A 80 5.88 -4.16 -5.89
N PHE A 81 5.49 -2.96 -5.45
CA PHE A 81 5.31 -2.65 -4.03
C PHE A 81 4.14 -3.44 -3.42
N VAL A 82 3.01 -3.54 -4.11
CA VAL A 82 1.87 -4.37 -3.68
C VAL A 82 2.28 -5.84 -3.58
N LEU A 83 3.09 -6.35 -4.51
CA LEU A 83 3.60 -7.71 -4.43
C LEU A 83 4.52 -7.91 -3.23
N ALA A 84 5.50 -7.03 -3.06
CA ALA A 84 6.53 -7.16 -2.03
C ALA A 84 5.95 -7.04 -0.61
N PHE A 85 5.10 -6.05 -0.36
CA PHE A 85 4.60 -5.72 0.96
C PHE A 85 3.17 -6.23 1.20
N GLY A 86 2.37 -6.39 0.17
CA GLY A 86 1.01 -6.94 0.27
C GLY A 86 1.01 -8.44 0.52
N ALA A 87 1.95 -9.20 -0.05
CA ALA A 87 1.96 -10.65 0.14
C ALA A 87 2.11 -11.08 1.61
N PRO A 88 3.04 -10.54 2.43
CA PRO A 88 3.11 -10.87 3.85
C PRO A 88 1.86 -10.41 4.62
N VAL A 89 1.28 -9.26 4.30
CA VAL A 89 0.06 -8.75 4.95
C VAL A 89 -1.15 -9.64 4.62
N ALA A 90 -1.33 -10.03 3.36
CA ALA A 90 -2.41 -10.92 2.95
C ALA A 90 -2.30 -12.32 3.58
N ARG A 91 -1.08 -12.87 3.67
CA ARG A 91 -0.85 -14.15 4.39
C ARG A 91 -1.20 -14.02 5.87
N TYR A 92 -0.83 -12.93 6.50
CA TYR A 92 -1.13 -12.67 7.89
C TYR A 92 -2.64 -12.58 8.15
N PHE A 93 -3.40 -11.87 7.32
CA PHE A 93 -4.86 -11.83 7.41
C PHE A 93 -5.52 -13.17 7.03
N GLY A 94 -4.83 -14.01 6.25
CA GLY A 94 -5.30 -15.30 5.75
C GLY A 94 -5.87 -15.22 4.34
N THR A 95 -5.73 -16.33 3.60
CA THR A 95 -6.08 -16.43 2.16
C THR A 95 -7.51 -16.88 1.89
N GLY A 96 -8.31 -17.17 2.92
CA GLY A 96 -9.74 -17.44 2.81
C GLY A 96 -10.54 -16.15 2.60
N ALA A 97 -11.85 -16.26 2.35
CA ALA A 97 -12.72 -15.14 1.99
C ALA A 97 -12.63 -13.95 2.97
N ARG A 98 -12.72 -14.22 4.28
CA ARG A 98 -12.62 -13.18 5.31
C ARG A 98 -11.28 -12.43 5.27
N GLY A 99 -10.17 -13.18 5.20
CA GLY A 99 -8.83 -12.57 5.17
C GLY A 99 -8.59 -11.77 3.89
N SER A 100 -9.03 -12.29 2.75
CA SER A 100 -8.94 -11.61 1.45
C SER A 100 -9.76 -10.32 1.42
N LEU A 101 -11.00 -10.35 1.93
CA LEU A 101 -11.82 -9.14 2.04
C LEU A 101 -11.19 -8.12 2.99
N THR A 102 -10.65 -8.58 4.13
CA THR A 102 -9.95 -7.71 5.07
C THR A 102 -8.71 -7.07 4.43
N PHE A 103 -7.97 -7.82 3.61
CA PHE A 103 -6.81 -7.29 2.87
C PHE A 103 -7.22 -6.19 1.88
N LEU A 104 -8.26 -6.41 1.07
CA LEU A 104 -8.76 -5.41 0.13
C LEU A 104 -9.26 -4.16 0.86
N LEU A 105 -10.02 -4.34 1.93
CA LEU A 105 -10.51 -3.21 2.73
C LEU A 105 -9.35 -2.44 3.37
N PHE A 106 -8.34 -3.15 3.89
CA PHE A 106 -7.13 -2.53 4.43
C PHE A 106 -6.40 -1.69 3.38
N PHE A 107 -6.19 -2.25 2.18
CA PHE A 107 -5.58 -1.56 1.07
C PHE A 107 -6.34 -0.26 0.72
N LEU A 108 -7.65 -0.37 0.51
CA LEU A 108 -8.51 0.77 0.16
C LEU A 108 -8.50 1.84 1.25
N VAL A 109 -8.64 1.45 2.52
CA VAL A 109 -8.66 2.39 3.66
C VAL A 109 -7.31 3.10 3.81
N CYS A 110 -6.19 2.40 3.65
CA CYS A 110 -4.87 3.05 3.66
C CYS A 110 -4.76 4.11 2.55
N GLY A 111 -5.26 3.82 1.34
CA GLY A 111 -5.28 4.77 0.24
C GLY A 111 -6.19 5.97 0.52
N VAL A 112 -7.42 5.74 0.99
CA VAL A 112 -8.34 6.83 1.38
C VAL A 112 -7.71 7.74 2.42
N LEU A 113 -7.10 7.17 3.47
CA LEU A 113 -6.44 7.94 4.51
C LEU A 113 -5.21 8.69 4.00
N ALA A 114 -4.44 8.10 3.08
CA ALA A 114 -3.31 8.79 2.45
C ALA A 114 -3.75 10.05 1.70
N ALA A 115 -4.81 9.96 0.89
CA ALA A 115 -5.35 11.09 0.16
C ALA A 115 -6.00 12.14 1.08
N ALA A 116 -6.82 11.71 2.04
CA ALA A 116 -7.46 12.62 3.00
C ALA A 116 -6.43 13.36 3.85
N SER A 117 -5.43 12.66 4.38
CA SER A 117 -4.37 13.27 5.16
C SER A 117 -3.50 14.22 4.33
N TYR A 118 -3.29 13.93 3.03
CA TYR A 118 -2.61 14.84 2.12
C TYR A 118 -3.40 16.13 1.92
N GLY A 119 -4.71 16.06 1.71
CA GLY A 119 -5.56 17.24 1.61
C GLY A 119 -5.51 18.10 2.89
N ILE A 120 -5.61 17.46 4.07
CA ILE A 120 -5.46 18.14 5.36
C ILE A 120 -4.08 18.80 5.49
N TYR A 121 -3.02 18.11 5.06
CA TYR A 121 -1.66 18.65 5.07
C TYR A 121 -1.56 19.93 4.22
N VAL A 122 -2.09 19.91 2.98
CA VAL A 122 -2.05 21.07 2.07
C VAL A 122 -2.83 22.26 2.64
N ASP A 123 -4.02 22.01 3.21
CA ASP A 123 -4.82 23.05 3.84
C ASP A 123 -4.13 23.65 5.07
N LEU A 124 -3.50 22.82 5.89
CA LEU A 124 -2.77 23.27 7.08
C LEU A 124 -1.54 24.09 6.70
N GLU A 125 -0.77 23.63 5.73
CA GLU A 125 0.39 24.36 5.19
C GLU A 125 -0.02 25.73 4.65
N ALA A 126 -1.11 25.79 3.88
CA ALA A 126 -1.64 27.02 3.32
C ALA A 126 -2.03 28.03 4.41
N ARG A 127 -2.67 27.54 5.48
CA ARG A 127 -3.02 28.39 6.67
C ARG A 127 -1.77 28.92 7.37
N VAL A 128 -0.77 28.05 7.61
CA VAL A 128 0.49 28.46 8.27
C VAL A 128 1.24 29.50 7.43
N MET A 129 1.20 29.35 6.08
CA MET A 129 1.86 30.27 5.16
C MET A 129 1.00 31.50 4.80
N ALA A 130 -0.17 31.66 5.42
CA ALA A 130 -1.13 32.74 5.16
C ALA A 130 -1.43 32.94 3.67
N ARG A 131 -1.61 31.82 2.92
CA ARG A 131 -1.91 31.82 1.48
C ARG A 131 -3.06 30.86 1.17
N PRO A 132 -3.79 31.05 0.04
CA PRO A 132 -4.78 30.07 -0.37
C PRO A 132 -4.11 28.70 -0.69
N PRO A 133 -4.78 27.58 -0.39
CA PRO A 133 -4.26 26.27 -0.72
C PRO A 133 -4.11 26.12 -2.24
N PRO A 134 -2.95 25.60 -2.72
CA PRO A 134 -2.78 25.36 -4.15
C PRO A 134 -3.71 24.22 -4.59
N PRO A 135 -4.14 24.21 -5.86
CA PRO A 135 -4.87 23.09 -6.43
C PRO A 135 -3.95 21.86 -6.47
N TRP A 136 -4.52 20.69 -6.15
CA TRP A 136 -3.82 19.41 -6.21
C TRP A 136 -4.71 18.31 -6.76
N ALA A 137 -4.09 17.28 -7.31
CA ALA A 137 -4.75 16.03 -7.69
C ALA A 137 -3.80 14.85 -7.46
N LEU A 138 -4.35 13.72 -7.05
CA LEU A 138 -3.62 12.47 -6.82
C LEU A 138 -4.15 11.37 -7.72
N VAL A 139 -3.23 10.53 -8.22
CA VAL A 139 -3.50 9.29 -8.93
C VAL A 139 -2.47 8.23 -8.50
N GLY A 140 -2.89 6.98 -8.47
CA GLY A 140 -2.03 5.83 -8.20
C GLY A 140 -2.28 5.15 -6.87
N ALA A 141 -1.91 3.87 -6.81
CA ALA A 141 -2.05 3.01 -5.64
C ALA A 141 -0.97 3.24 -4.57
N SER A 142 -0.06 4.19 -4.79
CA SER A 142 1.17 4.33 -3.99
C SER A 142 0.93 4.66 -2.52
N GLY A 143 -0.11 5.44 -2.19
CA GLY A 143 -0.52 5.70 -0.80
C GLY A 143 -0.95 4.42 -0.08
N ALA A 144 -1.77 3.59 -0.75
CA ALA A 144 -2.18 2.28 -0.23
C ALA A 144 -1.02 1.29 -0.13
N ALA A 145 -0.15 1.24 -1.15
CA ALA A 145 1.05 0.40 -1.16
C ALA A 145 2.04 0.79 -0.05
N SER A 146 2.16 2.09 0.25
CA SER A 146 2.90 2.58 1.42
C SER A 146 2.29 2.10 2.73
N GLY A 147 0.96 2.04 2.81
CA GLY A 147 0.26 1.44 3.96
C GLY A 147 0.56 -0.06 4.13
N LEU A 148 0.61 -0.83 3.03
CA LEU A 148 1.05 -2.22 3.06
C LEU A 148 2.48 -2.35 3.58
N MET A 149 3.38 -1.43 3.19
CA MET A 149 4.76 -1.40 3.68
C MET A 149 4.83 -1.10 5.19
N GLY A 150 4.05 -0.15 5.70
CA GLY A 150 3.94 0.15 7.13
C GLY A 150 3.45 -1.05 7.94
N ALA A 151 2.42 -1.74 7.45
CA ALA A 151 1.92 -2.98 8.05
C ALA A 151 2.98 -4.09 8.03
N ALA A 152 3.66 -4.29 6.89
CA ALA A 152 4.72 -5.29 6.75
C ALA A 152 5.88 -5.03 7.72
N ALA A 153 6.25 -3.77 7.96
CA ALA A 153 7.29 -3.40 8.91
C ALA A 153 6.96 -3.92 10.33
N ARG A 154 5.70 -3.79 10.76
CA ARG A 154 5.26 -4.34 12.06
C ARG A 154 5.24 -5.86 12.09
N LEU A 155 4.85 -6.51 10.99
CA LEU A 155 4.88 -7.98 10.89
C LEU A 155 6.31 -8.52 10.91
N MET A 156 7.25 -7.85 10.26
CA MET A 156 8.68 -8.19 10.31
C MET A 156 9.25 -8.00 11.71
N GLN A 157 8.93 -6.90 12.39
CA GLN A 157 9.32 -6.64 13.78
C GLN A 157 8.78 -7.70 14.73
N GLY A 158 7.57 -8.18 14.52
CA GLY A 158 6.89 -9.17 15.37
C GLY A 158 7.11 -10.62 14.94
N HIS A 159 8.00 -10.91 13.98
CA HIS A 159 8.26 -12.26 13.46
C HIS A 159 6.96 -13.00 13.08
N GLY A 160 6.14 -12.36 12.27
CA GLY A 160 4.84 -12.90 11.83
C GLY A 160 3.66 -12.59 12.76
N ARG A 161 3.87 -11.82 13.81
CA ARG A 161 2.84 -11.18 14.64
C ARG A 161 2.89 -9.67 14.46
N VAL A 162 1.91 -8.94 14.98
CA VAL A 162 1.97 -7.48 14.98
C VAL A 162 2.95 -7.03 16.06
N GLY A 163 4.13 -6.58 15.64
CA GLY A 163 5.21 -6.09 16.51
C GLY A 163 4.92 -4.69 17.10
N GLN A 164 5.78 -4.26 18.02
CA GLN A 164 5.70 -2.95 18.67
C GLN A 164 6.07 -1.82 17.71
N LEU A 165 5.42 -0.65 17.84
CA LEU A 165 5.70 0.54 17.03
C LEU A 165 7.12 1.08 17.19
N GLY A 166 7.68 1.05 18.41
CA GLY A 166 9.04 1.49 18.70
C GLY A 166 10.13 0.45 18.42
N GLY A 167 9.78 -0.70 17.83
CA GLY A 167 10.76 -1.75 17.54
C GLY A 167 11.76 -1.34 16.44
N ARG A 168 12.99 -1.85 16.53
CA ARG A 168 14.10 -1.44 15.65
C ARG A 168 13.76 -1.53 14.16
N THR A 169 13.12 -2.62 13.71
CA THR A 169 12.75 -2.80 12.30
C THR A 169 11.76 -1.72 11.85
N VAL A 170 10.74 -1.43 12.68
CA VAL A 170 9.76 -0.38 12.37
C VAL A 170 10.44 0.98 12.28
N VAL A 171 11.28 1.35 13.25
CA VAL A 171 12.01 2.63 13.25
C VAL A 171 12.90 2.75 12.02
N VAL A 172 13.72 1.74 11.71
CA VAL A 172 14.61 1.76 10.55
C VAL A 172 13.84 1.88 9.25
N MET A 173 12.77 1.11 9.06
CA MET A 173 11.94 1.19 7.85
C MET A 173 11.23 2.54 7.75
N THR A 174 10.75 3.10 8.85
CA THR A 174 10.13 4.43 8.88
C THR A 174 11.13 5.51 8.45
N LEU A 175 12.32 5.54 9.05
CA LEU A 175 13.34 6.52 8.71
C LEU A 175 13.82 6.37 7.26
N ALA A 176 14.04 5.15 6.79
CA ALA A 176 14.41 4.89 5.40
C ALA A 176 13.31 5.34 4.43
N TRP A 177 12.04 5.07 4.74
CA TRP A 177 10.92 5.48 3.90
C TRP A 177 10.75 7.00 3.84
N ILE A 178 10.88 7.68 4.98
CA ILE A 178 10.86 9.15 5.03
C ILE A 178 12.02 9.71 4.20
N LEU A 179 13.24 9.21 4.39
CA LEU A 179 14.42 9.69 3.67
C LEU A 179 14.28 9.51 2.14
N ILE A 180 13.85 8.32 1.69
CA ILE A 180 13.62 8.04 0.27
C ILE A 180 12.59 9.02 -0.31
N ASN A 181 11.47 9.22 0.38
CA ASN A 181 10.42 10.12 -0.09
C ASN A 181 10.87 11.59 -0.11
N LEU A 182 11.64 12.03 0.87
CA LEU A 182 12.21 13.37 0.87
C LEU A 182 13.20 13.57 -0.29
N VAL A 183 14.10 12.61 -0.52
CA VAL A 183 15.05 12.68 -1.64
C VAL A 183 14.31 12.72 -2.97
N LEU A 184 13.34 11.84 -3.20
CA LEU A 184 12.55 11.82 -4.44
C LEU A 184 11.72 13.10 -4.60
N GLY A 185 11.08 13.57 -3.52
CA GLY A 185 10.25 14.77 -3.55
C GLY A 185 11.05 16.05 -3.80
N LEU A 186 12.22 16.19 -3.19
CA LEU A 186 13.08 17.37 -3.34
C LEU A 186 13.88 17.37 -4.65
N SER A 187 14.27 16.20 -5.15
CA SER A 187 15.04 16.09 -6.41
C SER A 187 14.15 16.20 -7.65
N GLY A 188 12.84 16.03 -7.55
CA GLY A 188 11.94 15.90 -8.69
C GLY A 188 12.16 14.62 -9.51
N LEU A 189 13.10 13.77 -9.11
CA LEU A 189 13.41 12.50 -9.75
C LEU A 189 12.38 11.45 -9.36
N THR A 190 11.30 11.36 -10.12
CA THR A 190 10.29 10.35 -9.85
C THR A 190 10.19 9.38 -11.01
N PRO A 191 10.66 8.14 -10.85
CA PRO A 191 10.53 7.13 -11.87
C PRO A 191 9.05 6.93 -12.26
N GLY A 192 8.75 7.12 -13.55
CA GLY A 192 7.42 6.85 -14.10
C GLY A 192 6.35 7.92 -13.89
N ALA A 193 6.62 9.01 -13.19
CA ALA A 193 5.64 10.09 -12.98
C ALA A 193 5.66 11.17 -14.10
N GLY A 194 6.64 11.14 -15.01
CA GLY A 194 6.81 12.19 -16.01
C GLY A 194 7.13 13.55 -15.37
N ALA A 195 6.51 14.62 -15.86
CA ALA A 195 6.67 15.97 -15.30
C ALA A 195 5.78 16.27 -14.09
N VAL A 196 5.00 15.29 -13.61
CA VAL A 196 4.06 15.49 -12.49
C VAL A 196 4.81 15.29 -11.17
N PRO A 197 4.81 16.30 -10.27
CA PRO A 197 5.41 16.15 -8.95
C PRO A 197 4.74 15.02 -8.16
N VAL A 198 5.53 14.20 -7.48
CA VAL A 198 5.01 13.16 -6.60
C VAL A 198 4.58 13.78 -5.29
N ALA A 199 3.37 13.46 -4.87
CA ALA A 199 2.86 13.80 -3.55
C ALA A 199 3.49 12.87 -2.49
N TRP A 200 4.80 13.02 -2.26
CA TRP A 200 5.58 12.20 -1.33
C TRP A 200 5.01 12.21 0.08
N GLN A 201 4.33 13.27 0.48
CA GLN A 201 3.63 13.37 1.76
C GLN A 201 2.51 12.34 1.87
N ALA A 202 1.75 12.10 0.78
CA ALA A 202 0.72 11.06 0.76
C ALA A 202 1.31 9.65 0.99
N HIS A 203 2.54 9.40 0.50
CA HIS A 203 3.22 8.14 0.75
C HIS A 203 3.60 7.97 2.23
N ILE A 204 4.15 9.01 2.86
CA ILE A 204 4.50 8.98 4.28
C ILE A 204 3.24 8.79 5.13
N LEU A 205 2.18 9.53 4.83
CA LEU A 205 0.92 9.45 5.56
C LEU A 205 0.25 8.09 5.38
N GLY A 206 0.27 7.53 4.17
CA GLY A 206 -0.19 6.17 3.89
C GLY A 206 0.58 5.10 4.66
N PHE A 207 1.91 5.22 4.75
CA PHE A 207 2.75 4.33 5.55
C PHE A 207 2.35 4.35 7.03
N PHE A 208 2.15 5.52 7.62
CA PHE A 208 1.69 5.64 9.00
C PHE A 208 0.27 5.08 9.20
N ALA A 209 -0.64 5.27 8.22
CA ALA A 209 -1.96 4.64 8.26
C ALA A 209 -1.82 3.12 8.38
N GLY A 210 -0.97 2.50 7.57
CA GLY A 210 -0.73 1.05 7.64
C GLY A 210 -0.09 0.59 8.94
N LEU A 211 0.89 1.34 9.46
CA LEU A 211 1.49 1.08 10.78
C LEU A 211 0.46 1.00 11.90
N LEU A 212 -0.51 1.91 11.89
CA LEU A 212 -1.51 2.01 12.96
C LEU A 212 -2.65 1.02 12.75
N LEU A 213 -3.14 0.87 11.52
CA LEU A 213 -4.33 0.09 11.21
C LEU A 213 -4.11 -1.42 11.18
N ILE A 214 -2.87 -1.92 11.06
CA ILE A 214 -2.63 -3.38 11.04
C ILE A 214 -3.22 -4.09 12.27
N SER A 215 -3.20 -3.47 13.46
CA SER A 215 -3.73 -4.06 14.68
C SER A 215 -5.25 -4.26 14.67
N PRO A 216 -6.10 -3.23 14.44
CA PRO A 216 -7.54 -3.42 14.35
C PRO A 216 -7.93 -4.32 13.17
N PHE A 217 -7.25 -4.26 12.05
CA PHE A 217 -7.52 -5.14 10.92
C PHE A 217 -7.11 -6.60 11.17
N ALA A 218 -6.09 -6.85 11.99
CA ALA A 218 -5.75 -8.18 12.46
C ALA A 218 -6.91 -8.81 13.27
N ILE A 219 -7.56 -8.02 14.11
CA ILE A 219 -8.76 -8.45 14.86
C ILE A 219 -9.90 -8.74 13.88
N LEU A 220 -10.16 -7.85 12.93
CA LEU A 220 -11.19 -8.03 11.90
C LEU A 220 -10.95 -9.30 11.09
N ALA A 221 -9.72 -9.60 10.71
CA ALA A 221 -9.34 -10.84 9.99
C ALA A 221 -9.45 -12.10 10.87
N GLY A 222 -9.53 -11.97 12.18
CA GLY A 222 -9.39 -13.08 13.13
C GLY A 222 -7.96 -13.65 13.18
N ALA A 223 -6.97 -12.88 12.75
CA ALA A 223 -5.58 -13.30 12.67
C ALA A 223 -4.94 -13.45 14.06
N THR A 224 -5.36 -12.65 15.05
CA THR A 224 -4.86 -12.68 16.41
C THR A 224 -5.09 -14.04 17.09
N ARG A 225 -6.21 -14.71 16.81
CA ARG A 225 -6.53 -16.04 17.36
C ARG A 225 -5.68 -17.15 16.74
N ARG A 226 -5.29 -17.03 15.47
CA ARG A 226 -4.51 -18.06 14.76
C ARG A 226 -3.04 -18.11 15.16
N HIS A 227 -2.54 -17.03 15.74
CA HIS A 227 -1.14 -16.89 16.15
C HIS A 227 -0.95 -16.95 17.68
N GLN A 228 -1.98 -17.31 18.43
CA GLN A 228 -1.81 -17.64 19.85
C GLN A 228 -1.19 -19.03 20.00
N PRO A 229 -0.19 -19.21 20.87
CA PRO A 229 0.26 -20.56 21.23
C PRO A 229 -0.94 -21.33 21.81
N LEU A 230 -1.05 -22.59 21.45
CA LEU A 230 -2.00 -23.50 22.11
C LEU A 230 -1.66 -23.55 23.61
N PRO A 231 -2.67 -23.61 24.50
CA PRO A 231 -2.47 -23.69 25.95
C PRO A 231 -1.69 -24.92 26.35
#